data_e35d2914e2c475ec67a8092c8e4f1c7f
#
_entry.id   e35d2914e2c475ec67a8092c8e4f1c7f
#
_cell.length_a   1.000
_cell.length_b   1.000
_cell.length_c   1.000
_cell.angle_alpha   90.00
_cell.angle_beta   90.00
_cell.angle_gamma   90.00
#
_symmetry.space_group_name_H-M   'P 1'
#
loop_
_entity.id
_entity.type
_entity.pdbx_description
1 polymer ?
#
loop_
_entity_poly.entity_id
_entity_poly.type
_entity_poly.pdbx_seq_one_letter_code
_entity_poly.pdbx_strand_id
1 'polypeptide(L)'
;MDGPAQTLGDRVATLADGTPVRLKMKELERLTGVGRETIRFYIRAGLLPEPHRVGRNVAWYDAAFVDRIRLVKELQQRRFLPLRVIKAIVDGDTALAPAEVQTLVDLDHHLFRAAGIDRRRPPVKLSEVARRTGVPPAEVRQLAAVGAIEITRRNRADWLDDAGVRIVELLAQLQAAGLTETFGFGPENMRLYVDMVHWLAREELRVFTRGVTGKTAPEQLTTMAEACIEILNQVISVLRTNVLLRSFARGDVPPVSNSAVPARIPSLRRGHRT
;
A
#
# COMPACT_ATOMS: atom_id res chain seq x y z
N MET A 1 36.31 20.74 -3.48
CA MET A 1 35.66 20.83 -4.81
C MET A 1 34.91 19.53 -5.01
N ASP A 2 33.67 19.51 -4.51
CA ASP A 2 32.80 18.33 -4.58
C ASP A 2 31.96 18.45 -5.82
N GLY A 3 32.09 17.44 -6.71
CA GLY A 3 31.25 17.32 -7.90
C GLY A 3 29.83 16.83 -7.52
N PRO A 4 28.79 17.25 -8.25
CA PRO A 4 27.43 16.91 -7.94
C PRO A 4 27.17 15.41 -8.10
N ALA A 5 26.44 14.83 -7.17
CA ALA A 5 25.94 13.45 -7.20
C ALA A 5 25.15 13.21 -8.49
N GLN A 6 25.68 12.36 -9.36
CA GLN A 6 25.01 11.95 -10.58
C GLN A 6 23.82 11.04 -10.21
N THR A 7 22.63 11.52 -10.49
CA THR A 7 21.38 10.77 -10.40
C THR A 7 21.44 9.51 -11.29
N LEU A 8 20.87 8.41 -10.81
CA LEU A 8 20.82 7.08 -11.48
C LEU A 8 20.19 7.10 -12.89
N GLY A 9 19.60 8.24 -13.29
CA GLY A 9 18.90 8.44 -14.57
C GLY A 9 19.79 8.62 -15.80
N ASP A 10 21.09 8.94 -15.64
CA ASP A 10 21.93 9.40 -16.77
C ASP A 10 22.90 8.35 -17.34
N ARG A 11 22.85 7.10 -16.89
CA ARG A 11 23.66 6.04 -17.48
C ARG A 11 22.92 5.33 -18.62
N VAL A 12 22.80 6.01 -19.75
CA VAL A 12 22.46 5.34 -21.01
C VAL A 12 23.67 4.50 -21.41
N ALA A 13 23.54 3.16 -21.36
CA ALA A 13 24.57 2.28 -21.92
C ALA A 13 24.62 2.54 -23.43
N THR A 14 25.74 3.07 -23.88
CA THR A 14 26.02 3.35 -25.28
C THR A 14 26.91 2.25 -25.85
N LEU A 15 26.67 1.87 -27.09
CA LEU A 15 27.60 1.05 -27.87
C LEU A 15 28.91 1.82 -28.09
N ALA A 16 29.98 1.14 -28.50
CA ALA A 16 31.31 1.73 -28.73
C ALA A 16 31.28 2.90 -29.76
N ASP A 17 30.23 3.04 -30.52
CA ASP A 17 29.97 4.09 -31.52
C ASP A 17 29.10 5.26 -30.99
N GLY A 18 28.77 5.29 -29.71
CA GLY A 18 27.94 6.33 -29.10
C GLY A 18 26.43 6.13 -29.28
N THR A 19 25.99 5.03 -29.91
CA THR A 19 24.56 4.76 -30.13
C THR A 19 23.93 4.19 -28.85
N PRO A 20 22.76 4.71 -28.38
CA PRO A 20 22.09 4.16 -27.20
C PRO A 20 21.61 2.73 -27.47
N VAL A 21 21.90 1.82 -26.55
CA VAL A 21 21.42 0.43 -26.63
C VAL A 21 19.90 0.40 -26.52
N ARG A 22 19.24 0.02 -27.62
CA ARG A 22 17.77 -0.09 -27.68
C ARG A 22 17.35 -1.55 -27.63
N LEU A 23 16.54 -1.89 -26.66
CA LEU A 23 16.03 -3.24 -26.44
C LEU A 23 14.57 -3.36 -26.89
N LYS A 24 14.17 -4.53 -27.36
CA LYS A 24 12.77 -4.90 -27.55
C LYS A 24 12.19 -5.52 -26.30
N MET A 25 10.87 -5.54 -26.15
CA MET A 25 10.18 -6.15 -25.02
C MET A 25 10.66 -7.58 -24.71
N LYS A 26 10.85 -8.41 -25.75
CA LYS A 26 11.33 -9.80 -25.59
C LYS A 26 12.74 -9.88 -24.98
N GLU A 27 13.60 -8.92 -25.29
CA GLU A 27 14.95 -8.85 -24.74
C GLU A 27 14.92 -8.38 -23.28
N LEU A 28 14.03 -7.42 -22.95
CA LEU A 28 13.78 -7.00 -21.57
C LEU A 28 13.29 -8.17 -20.71
N GLU A 29 12.31 -8.94 -21.19
CA GLU A 29 11.83 -10.15 -20.50
C GLU A 29 12.99 -11.13 -20.22
N ARG A 30 13.83 -11.36 -21.21
CA ARG A 30 14.98 -12.28 -21.08
C ARG A 30 16.03 -11.77 -20.08
N LEU A 31 16.36 -10.47 -20.13
CA LEU A 31 17.42 -9.88 -19.29
C LEU A 31 17.00 -9.68 -17.83
N THR A 32 15.70 -9.46 -17.58
CA THR A 32 15.17 -9.16 -16.25
C THR A 32 14.47 -10.34 -15.59
N GLY A 33 14.06 -11.36 -16.38
CA GLY A 33 13.23 -12.45 -15.91
C GLY A 33 11.82 -12.00 -15.46
N VAL A 34 11.35 -10.84 -15.97
CA VAL A 34 10.03 -10.29 -15.67
C VAL A 34 9.17 -10.33 -16.93
N GLY A 35 7.97 -10.90 -16.84
CA GLY A 35 7.05 -11.04 -17.97
C GLY A 35 6.51 -9.70 -18.47
N ARG A 36 6.18 -9.62 -19.77
CA ARG A 36 5.73 -8.39 -20.45
C ARG A 36 4.54 -7.71 -19.80
N GLU A 37 3.61 -8.46 -19.24
CA GLU A 37 2.43 -7.89 -18.59
C GLU A 37 2.81 -7.17 -17.28
N THR A 38 3.78 -7.70 -16.53
CA THR A 38 4.33 -7.04 -15.35
C THR A 38 5.12 -5.80 -15.73
N ILE A 39 5.93 -5.86 -16.81
CA ILE A 39 6.66 -4.68 -17.30
C ILE A 39 5.68 -3.59 -17.74
N ARG A 40 4.61 -3.95 -18.47
CA ARG A 40 3.54 -3.01 -18.84
C ARG A 40 2.81 -2.42 -17.64
N PHE A 41 2.59 -3.24 -16.62
CA PHE A 41 2.03 -2.79 -15.36
C PHE A 41 2.96 -1.77 -14.68
N TYR A 42 4.26 -2.02 -14.61
CA TYR A 42 5.23 -1.08 -14.04
C TYR A 42 5.26 0.26 -14.80
N ILE A 43 5.14 0.25 -16.12
CA ILE A 43 5.02 1.47 -16.92
C ILE A 43 3.74 2.23 -16.55
N ARG A 44 2.58 1.55 -16.55
CA ARG A 44 1.30 2.17 -16.17
C ARG A 44 1.28 2.71 -14.74
N ALA A 45 1.98 2.05 -13.83
CA ALA A 45 2.12 2.47 -12.43
C ALA A 45 3.15 3.59 -12.24
N GLY A 46 3.80 4.04 -13.33
CA GLY A 46 4.84 5.07 -13.29
C GLY A 46 6.12 4.65 -12.58
N LEU A 47 6.36 3.34 -12.43
CA LEU A 47 7.60 2.78 -11.89
C LEU A 47 8.72 2.72 -12.94
N LEU A 48 8.34 2.70 -14.21
CA LEU A 48 9.22 2.75 -15.36
C LEU A 48 8.83 3.93 -16.25
N PRO A 49 9.78 4.57 -16.92
CA PRO A 49 9.48 5.63 -17.87
C PRO A 49 8.68 5.10 -19.07
N GLU A 50 8.09 6.02 -19.84
CA GLU A 50 7.44 5.66 -21.09
C GLU A 50 8.49 5.18 -22.11
N PRO A 51 8.21 4.09 -22.85
CA PRO A 51 9.12 3.60 -23.87
C PRO A 51 9.11 4.51 -25.10
N HIS A 52 10.20 4.55 -25.82
CA HIS A 52 10.28 5.20 -27.12
C HIS A 52 9.42 4.46 -28.15
N ARG A 53 8.31 5.06 -28.57
CA ARG A 53 7.42 4.49 -29.60
C ARG A 53 7.85 4.95 -30.98
N VAL A 54 8.12 3.99 -31.86
CA VAL A 54 8.36 4.23 -33.27
C VAL A 54 7.18 3.62 -34.05
N GLY A 55 6.21 4.47 -34.41
CA GLY A 55 4.97 4.01 -35.07
C GLY A 55 3.97 3.34 -34.12
N ARG A 56 2.91 2.74 -34.70
CA ARG A 56 1.76 2.21 -33.90
C ARG A 56 2.07 0.98 -33.07
N ASN A 57 3.05 0.15 -33.43
CA ASN A 57 3.25 -1.17 -32.83
C ASN A 57 4.68 -1.48 -32.35
N VAL A 58 5.62 -0.54 -32.46
CA VAL A 58 7.03 -0.77 -32.08
C VAL A 58 7.42 0.16 -30.95
N ALA A 59 7.78 -0.44 -29.81
CA ALA A 59 8.33 0.27 -28.67
C ALA A 59 9.77 -0.20 -28.44
N TRP A 60 10.64 0.75 -28.14
CA TRP A 60 12.05 0.53 -27.80
C TRP A 60 12.30 0.98 -26.37
N TYR A 61 13.13 0.24 -25.69
CA TYR A 61 13.52 0.43 -24.31
C TYR A 61 15.03 0.64 -24.23
N ASP A 62 15.48 1.59 -23.47
CA ASP A 62 16.91 1.77 -23.23
C ASP A 62 17.45 0.77 -22.20
N ALA A 63 18.77 0.68 -22.06
CA ALA A 63 19.41 -0.25 -21.13
C ALA A 63 19.06 0.08 -19.67
N ALA A 64 18.75 1.34 -19.32
CA ALA A 64 18.37 1.77 -17.99
C ALA A 64 17.08 1.10 -17.50
N PHE A 65 16.20 0.66 -18.42
CA PHE A 65 15.04 -0.15 -18.06
C PHE A 65 15.41 -1.46 -17.36
N VAL A 66 16.51 -2.10 -17.75
CA VAL A 66 16.94 -3.36 -17.14
C VAL A 66 17.28 -3.16 -15.66
N ASP A 67 18.08 -2.16 -15.35
CA ASP A 67 18.50 -1.89 -13.97
C ASP A 67 17.33 -1.40 -13.13
N ARG A 68 16.47 -0.55 -13.68
CA ARG A 68 15.28 -0.07 -13.01
C ARG A 68 14.26 -1.19 -12.73
N ILE A 69 14.06 -2.12 -13.67
CA ILE A 69 13.21 -3.31 -13.46
C ILE A 69 13.80 -4.23 -12.37
N ARG A 70 15.12 -4.44 -12.39
CA ARG A 70 15.80 -5.24 -11.36
C ARG A 70 15.64 -4.63 -9.97
N LEU A 71 15.84 -3.30 -9.87
CA LEU A 71 15.65 -2.56 -8.63
C LEU A 71 14.19 -2.67 -8.14
N VAL A 72 13.20 -2.40 -8.99
CA VAL A 72 11.77 -2.54 -8.64
C VAL A 72 11.46 -3.96 -8.16
N LYS A 73 11.96 -4.98 -8.87
CA LYS A 73 11.77 -6.39 -8.51
C LYS A 73 12.42 -6.72 -7.16
N GLU A 74 13.60 -6.23 -6.90
CA GLU A 74 14.30 -6.42 -5.62
C GLU A 74 13.53 -5.76 -4.47
N LEU A 75 13.13 -4.51 -4.63
CA LEU A 75 12.37 -3.76 -3.64
C LEU A 75 10.99 -4.41 -3.38
N GLN A 76 10.36 -4.96 -4.41
CA GLN A 76 9.09 -5.66 -4.30
C GLN A 76 9.20 -7.05 -3.69
N GLN A 77 10.18 -7.86 -4.12
CA GLN A 77 10.27 -9.28 -3.76
C GLN A 77 11.09 -9.53 -2.50
N ARG A 78 12.16 -8.77 -2.28
CA ARG A 78 13.04 -8.94 -1.12
C ARG A 78 12.68 -8.03 0.04
N ARG A 79 12.11 -6.85 -0.26
CA ARG A 79 11.81 -5.82 0.74
C ARG A 79 10.33 -5.55 0.90
N PHE A 80 9.47 -6.17 0.11
CA PHE A 80 8.00 -6.07 0.17
C PHE A 80 7.45 -4.63 0.21
N LEU A 81 8.17 -3.68 -0.38
CA LEU A 81 7.79 -2.28 -0.34
C LEU A 81 6.52 -2.02 -1.16
N PRO A 82 5.62 -1.17 -0.68
CA PRO A 82 4.50 -0.68 -1.47
C PRO A 82 4.97 0.02 -2.75
N LEU A 83 4.25 -0.14 -3.85
CA LEU A 83 4.62 0.44 -5.16
C LEU A 83 4.84 1.95 -5.11
N ARG A 84 4.12 2.68 -4.24
CA ARG A 84 4.31 4.12 -4.03
C ARG A 84 5.69 4.46 -3.45
N VAL A 85 6.15 3.68 -2.49
CA VAL A 85 7.47 3.84 -1.88
C VAL A 85 8.55 3.47 -2.90
N ILE A 86 8.35 2.36 -3.62
CA ILE A 86 9.25 1.97 -4.73
C ILE A 86 9.33 3.08 -5.76
N LYS A 87 8.19 3.70 -6.13
CA LYS A 87 8.16 4.80 -7.09
C LYS A 87 8.99 6.00 -6.61
N ALA A 88 8.79 6.43 -5.38
CA ALA A 88 9.54 7.53 -4.78
C ALA A 88 11.07 7.27 -4.77
N ILE A 89 11.48 6.04 -4.45
CA ILE A 89 12.90 5.63 -4.47
C ILE A 89 13.47 5.66 -5.89
N VAL A 90 12.71 5.13 -6.84
CA VAL A 90 13.16 4.95 -8.23
C VAL A 90 13.17 6.27 -9.00
N ASP A 91 12.29 7.20 -8.66
CA ASP A 91 12.24 8.54 -9.28
C ASP A 91 13.28 9.51 -8.67
N GLY A 92 13.95 9.12 -7.59
CA GLY A 92 14.88 10.00 -6.89
C GLY A 92 14.19 11.20 -6.22
N ASP A 93 12.87 11.16 -6.13
CA ASP A 93 12.01 12.22 -5.57
C ASP A 93 12.03 12.23 -4.03
N THR A 94 12.70 11.27 -3.44
CA THR A 94 12.89 11.17 -2.02
C THR A 94 14.23 11.75 -1.63
N ALA A 95 14.20 12.83 -0.88
CA ALA A 95 15.32 13.28 -0.05
C ALA A 95 15.66 12.25 1.06
N LEU A 96 15.24 10.98 0.90
CA LEU A 96 15.48 9.90 1.84
C LEU A 96 16.84 9.27 1.56
N ALA A 97 17.72 9.35 2.54
CA ALA A 97 18.99 8.62 2.50
C ALA A 97 18.73 7.10 2.43
N PRO A 98 19.66 6.29 1.89
CA PRO A 98 19.53 4.82 1.85
C PRO A 98 19.20 4.19 3.22
N ALA A 99 19.69 4.78 4.31
CA ALA A 99 19.39 4.38 5.68
C ALA A 99 17.91 4.63 6.05
N GLU A 100 17.32 5.73 5.59
CA GLU A 100 15.89 6.03 5.83
C GLU A 100 14.98 5.10 5.04
N VAL A 101 15.41 4.68 3.85
CA VAL A 101 14.71 3.63 3.08
C VAL A 101 14.76 2.30 3.82
N GLN A 102 15.91 1.93 4.40
CA GLN A 102 16.03 0.73 5.21
C GLN A 102 15.12 0.81 6.45
N THR A 103 15.08 1.95 7.12
CA THR A 103 14.19 2.23 8.25
C THR A 103 12.71 2.01 7.88
N LEU A 104 12.26 2.48 6.72
CA LEU A 104 10.88 2.26 6.26
C LEU A 104 10.61 0.78 5.95
N VAL A 105 11.61 0.04 5.49
CA VAL A 105 11.49 -1.41 5.25
C VAL A 105 11.35 -2.19 6.55
N ASP A 106 12.18 -1.85 7.53
CA ASP A 106 12.18 -2.52 8.82
C ASP A 106 10.89 -2.20 9.57
N LEU A 107 10.44 -0.95 9.50
CA LEU A 107 9.15 -0.50 10.02
C LEU A 107 7.97 -1.29 9.42
N ASP A 108 7.96 -1.48 8.10
CA ASP A 108 6.92 -2.26 7.40
C ASP A 108 6.82 -3.69 7.98
N HIS A 109 7.95 -4.35 8.24
CA HIS A 109 7.97 -5.68 8.83
C HIS A 109 7.41 -5.74 10.24
N HIS A 110 7.73 -4.77 11.07
CA HIS A 110 7.29 -4.74 12.47
C HIS A 110 5.81 -4.40 12.60
N LEU A 111 5.32 -3.47 11.78
CA LEU A 111 3.91 -3.07 11.75
C LEU A 111 2.98 -4.23 11.41
N PHE A 112 3.33 -5.01 10.39
CA PHE A 112 2.52 -6.15 9.98
C PHE A 112 2.53 -7.27 11.02
N ARG A 113 3.66 -7.50 11.70
CA ARG A 113 3.73 -8.48 12.78
C ARG A 113 2.83 -8.11 13.96
N ALA A 114 2.80 -6.85 14.38
CA ALA A 114 1.91 -6.37 15.44
C ALA A 114 0.42 -6.57 15.08
N ALA A 115 0.07 -6.45 13.81
CA ALA A 115 -1.28 -6.76 13.30
C ALA A 115 -1.55 -8.26 13.08
N GLY A 116 -0.58 -9.14 13.38
CA GLY A 116 -0.67 -10.58 13.11
C GLY A 116 -0.60 -10.94 11.64
N ILE A 117 -0.03 -10.06 10.81
CA ILE A 117 0.10 -10.21 9.36
C ILE A 117 1.55 -10.58 9.01
N ASP A 118 1.74 -11.67 8.26
CA ASP A 118 3.05 -12.07 7.75
C ASP A 118 3.09 -11.96 6.22
N ARG A 119 3.68 -10.86 5.73
CA ARG A 119 3.82 -10.62 4.28
C ARG A 119 4.69 -11.65 3.55
N ARG A 120 5.42 -12.49 4.26
CA ARG A 120 6.21 -13.59 3.66
C ARG A 120 5.35 -14.80 3.33
N ARG A 121 4.14 -14.88 3.89
CA ARG A 121 3.22 -15.96 3.56
C ARG A 121 2.82 -15.89 2.09
N PRO A 122 2.78 -17.04 1.41
CA PRO A 122 2.34 -17.07 0.02
C PRO A 122 0.86 -16.65 -0.05
N PRO A 123 0.47 -15.92 -1.11
CA PRO A 123 -0.93 -15.60 -1.34
C PRO A 123 -1.81 -16.85 -1.40
N VAL A 124 -3.03 -16.75 -0.91
CA VAL A 124 -4.03 -17.82 -0.85
C VAL A 124 -5.12 -17.57 -1.90
N LYS A 125 -5.61 -18.62 -2.55
CA LYS A 125 -6.74 -18.49 -3.49
C LYS A 125 -8.00 -18.00 -2.77
N LEU A 126 -8.68 -17.04 -3.36
CA LEU A 126 -9.93 -16.52 -2.83
C LEU A 126 -10.96 -17.63 -2.57
N SER A 127 -11.07 -18.62 -3.47
CA SER A 127 -11.98 -19.75 -3.31
C SER A 127 -11.66 -20.62 -2.09
N GLU A 128 -10.39 -20.73 -1.72
CA GLU A 128 -9.96 -21.46 -0.53
C GLU A 128 -10.28 -20.67 0.74
N VAL A 129 -10.00 -19.36 0.74
CA VAL A 129 -10.35 -18.47 1.86
C VAL A 129 -11.85 -18.51 2.10
N ALA A 130 -12.67 -18.34 1.05
CA ALA A 130 -14.13 -18.40 1.13
C ALA A 130 -14.62 -19.73 1.71
N ARG A 131 -14.08 -20.87 1.27
CA ARG A 131 -14.41 -22.19 1.79
C ARG A 131 -14.06 -22.34 3.28
N ARG A 132 -12.92 -21.84 3.70
CA ARG A 132 -12.41 -21.94 5.08
C ARG A 132 -13.17 -21.04 6.05
N THR A 133 -13.52 -19.85 5.62
CA THR A 133 -14.16 -18.82 6.45
C THR A 133 -15.69 -18.87 6.40
N GLY A 134 -16.27 -19.49 5.38
CA GLY A 134 -17.71 -19.42 5.12
C GLY A 134 -18.17 -18.13 4.44
N VAL A 135 -17.30 -17.14 4.29
CA VAL A 135 -17.65 -15.87 3.62
C VAL A 135 -17.79 -16.09 2.11
N PRO A 136 -18.94 -15.74 1.51
CA PRO A 136 -19.14 -15.93 0.08
C PRO A 136 -18.12 -15.19 -0.78
N PRO A 137 -17.66 -15.77 -1.92
CA PRO A 137 -16.75 -15.10 -2.85
C PRO A 137 -17.23 -13.73 -3.33
N ALA A 138 -18.53 -13.51 -3.40
CA ALA A 138 -19.12 -12.23 -3.77
C ALA A 138 -18.81 -11.15 -2.72
N GLU A 139 -19.00 -11.46 -1.44
CA GLU A 139 -18.68 -10.55 -0.33
C GLU A 139 -17.19 -10.24 -0.25
N VAL A 140 -16.33 -11.24 -0.49
CA VAL A 140 -14.88 -11.01 -0.56
C VAL A 140 -14.52 -10.00 -1.67
N ARG A 141 -15.21 -10.09 -2.83
CA ARG A 141 -15.01 -9.10 -3.91
C ARG A 141 -15.58 -7.72 -3.56
N GLN A 142 -16.66 -7.66 -2.79
CA GLN A 142 -17.19 -6.39 -2.29
C GLN A 142 -16.19 -5.71 -1.33
N LEU A 143 -15.52 -6.47 -0.45
CA LEU A 143 -14.42 -5.93 0.38
C LEU A 143 -13.31 -5.30 -0.48
N ALA A 144 -12.97 -5.92 -1.61
CA ALA A 144 -12.00 -5.34 -2.54
C ALA A 144 -12.55 -4.09 -3.25
N ALA A 145 -13.83 -4.09 -3.61
CA ALA A 145 -14.49 -2.94 -4.24
C ALA A 145 -14.52 -1.69 -3.34
N VAL A 146 -14.64 -1.89 -2.01
CA VAL A 146 -14.58 -0.79 -1.03
C VAL A 146 -13.14 -0.45 -0.61
N GLY A 147 -12.14 -1.18 -1.10
CA GLY A 147 -10.71 -0.93 -0.82
C GLY A 147 -10.21 -1.51 0.50
N ALA A 148 -10.97 -2.39 1.14
CA ALA A 148 -10.56 -3.03 2.39
C ALA A 148 -9.48 -4.11 2.18
N ILE A 149 -9.44 -4.74 1.00
CA ILE A 149 -8.47 -5.77 0.62
C ILE A 149 -8.03 -5.59 -0.83
N GLU A 150 -6.89 -6.17 -1.20
CA GLU A 150 -6.45 -6.27 -2.59
C GLU A 150 -6.63 -7.69 -3.13
N ILE A 151 -7.20 -7.81 -4.34
CA ILE A 151 -7.29 -9.07 -5.08
C ILE A 151 -6.31 -9.04 -6.24
N THR A 152 -5.35 -9.97 -6.24
CA THR A 152 -4.41 -10.15 -7.34
C THR A 152 -4.87 -11.29 -8.24
N ARG A 153 -5.07 -11.03 -9.53
CA ARG A 153 -5.44 -12.06 -10.50
C ARG A 153 -4.20 -12.70 -11.12
N ARG A 154 -4.00 -14.02 -10.89
CA ARG A 154 -2.90 -14.82 -11.46
C ARG A 154 -3.44 -16.17 -11.96
N ASN A 155 -3.02 -16.59 -13.15
CA ASN A 155 -3.40 -17.90 -13.72
C ASN A 155 -4.92 -18.15 -13.70
N ARG A 156 -5.73 -17.16 -14.09
CA ARG A 156 -7.19 -17.19 -14.11
C ARG A 156 -7.85 -17.38 -12.73
N ALA A 157 -7.11 -17.23 -11.65
CA ALA A 157 -7.61 -17.30 -10.29
C ALA A 157 -7.38 -15.96 -9.56
N ASP A 158 -8.25 -15.68 -8.59
CA ASP A 158 -8.14 -14.55 -7.69
C ASP A 158 -7.38 -14.99 -6.43
N TRP A 159 -6.44 -14.16 -5.97
CA TRP A 159 -5.56 -14.44 -4.84
C TRP A 159 -5.60 -13.29 -3.84
N LEU A 160 -5.51 -13.62 -2.56
CA LEU A 160 -5.40 -12.70 -1.44
C LEU A 160 -4.02 -12.82 -0.79
N ASP A 161 -3.45 -11.72 -0.37
CA ASP A 161 -2.30 -11.71 0.54
C ASP A 161 -2.74 -12.02 1.98
N ASP A 162 -1.79 -12.13 2.89
CA ASP A 162 -2.07 -12.47 4.31
C ASP A 162 -2.95 -11.41 4.99
N ALA A 163 -2.78 -10.14 4.64
CA ALA A 163 -3.61 -9.04 5.14
C ALA A 163 -5.07 -9.19 4.69
N GLY A 164 -5.29 -9.46 3.40
CA GLY A 164 -6.61 -9.71 2.85
C GLY A 164 -7.27 -10.93 3.47
N VAL A 165 -6.52 -12.02 3.66
CA VAL A 165 -6.99 -13.23 4.35
C VAL A 165 -7.44 -12.87 5.77
N ARG A 166 -6.64 -12.12 6.52
CA ARG A 166 -6.95 -11.73 7.89
C ARG A 166 -8.22 -10.87 7.99
N ILE A 167 -8.43 -9.94 7.08
CA ILE A 167 -9.65 -9.13 7.03
C ILE A 167 -10.89 -9.99 6.75
N VAL A 168 -10.81 -10.97 5.85
CA VAL A 168 -11.93 -11.89 5.60
C VAL A 168 -12.21 -12.76 6.82
N GLU A 169 -11.20 -13.22 7.55
CA GLU A 169 -11.35 -13.97 8.81
C GLU A 169 -12.05 -13.12 9.90
N LEU A 170 -11.71 -11.84 10.00
CA LEU A 170 -12.36 -10.92 10.94
C LEU A 170 -13.82 -10.65 10.54
N LEU A 171 -14.14 -10.53 9.25
CA LEU A 171 -15.52 -10.45 8.79
C LEU A 171 -16.30 -11.72 9.16
N ALA A 172 -15.73 -12.90 8.97
CA ALA A 172 -16.35 -14.15 9.37
C ALA A 172 -16.64 -14.19 10.89
N GLN A 173 -15.73 -13.68 11.72
CA GLN A 173 -15.93 -13.56 13.15
C GLN A 173 -17.07 -12.59 13.51
N LEU A 174 -17.20 -11.47 12.82
CA LEU A 174 -18.32 -10.55 12.97
C LEU A 174 -19.65 -11.24 12.63
N GLN A 175 -19.70 -11.96 11.52
CA GLN A 175 -20.90 -12.70 11.10
C GLN A 175 -21.25 -13.81 12.11
N ALA A 176 -20.27 -14.54 12.62
CA ALA A 176 -20.46 -15.56 13.65
C ALA A 176 -20.97 -14.95 14.99
N ALA A 177 -20.60 -13.71 15.29
CA ALA A 177 -21.14 -12.96 16.43
C ALA A 177 -22.56 -12.40 16.18
N GLY A 178 -23.18 -12.68 15.01
CA GLY A 178 -24.51 -12.22 14.63
C GLY A 178 -24.52 -10.86 13.93
N LEU A 179 -23.39 -10.22 13.72
CA LEU A 179 -23.28 -8.95 13.02
C LEU A 179 -23.22 -9.18 11.50
N THR A 180 -24.40 -9.40 10.92
CA THR A 180 -24.57 -9.73 9.50
C THR A 180 -25.04 -8.52 8.69
N GLU A 181 -25.11 -8.67 7.37
CA GLU A 181 -25.66 -7.66 6.45
C GLU A 181 -27.10 -7.27 6.82
N THR A 182 -27.92 -8.20 7.33
CA THR A 182 -29.25 -7.95 7.81
C THR A 182 -29.34 -6.91 8.94
N PHE A 183 -28.28 -6.81 9.73
CA PHE A 183 -28.10 -5.79 10.78
C PHE A 183 -27.26 -4.60 10.33
N GLY A 184 -27.02 -4.43 9.03
CA GLY A 184 -26.23 -3.35 8.49
C GLY A 184 -24.72 -3.55 8.58
N PHE A 185 -24.25 -4.78 8.88
CA PHE A 185 -22.82 -5.10 8.95
C PHE A 185 -22.36 -5.88 7.69
N GLY A 186 -22.63 -5.33 6.52
CA GLY A 186 -22.15 -5.86 5.27
C GLY A 186 -20.77 -5.31 4.89
N PRO A 187 -20.13 -5.86 3.82
CA PRO A 187 -18.87 -5.38 3.30
C PRO A 187 -18.84 -3.89 2.95
N GLU A 188 -19.98 -3.31 2.57
CA GLU A 188 -20.12 -1.89 2.24
C GLU A 188 -19.85 -0.98 3.44
N ASN A 189 -20.18 -1.41 4.65
CA ASN A 189 -19.90 -0.65 5.87
C ASN A 189 -18.42 -0.61 6.21
N MET A 190 -17.61 -1.52 5.66
CA MET A 190 -16.14 -1.45 5.77
C MET A 190 -15.57 -0.19 5.12
N ARG A 191 -16.28 0.42 4.17
CA ARG A 191 -15.88 1.67 3.54
C ARG A 191 -15.64 2.79 4.57
N LEU A 192 -16.51 2.88 5.59
CA LEU A 192 -16.34 3.85 6.68
C LEU A 192 -14.99 3.68 7.36
N TYR A 193 -14.62 2.44 7.68
CA TYR A 193 -13.34 2.13 8.32
C TYR A 193 -12.17 2.40 7.39
N VAL A 194 -12.29 2.02 6.12
CA VAL A 194 -11.25 2.27 5.10
C VAL A 194 -10.98 3.76 4.94
N ASP A 195 -12.03 4.57 4.77
CA ASP A 195 -11.91 6.01 4.58
C ASP A 195 -11.31 6.69 5.83
N MET A 196 -11.76 6.28 7.03
CA MET A 196 -11.26 6.79 8.30
C MET A 196 -9.79 6.44 8.50
N VAL A 197 -9.41 5.17 8.28
CA VAL A 197 -8.02 4.71 8.45
C VAL A 197 -7.09 5.35 7.43
N HIS A 198 -7.52 5.52 6.19
CA HIS A 198 -6.73 6.23 5.18
C HIS A 198 -6.51 7.71 5.53
N TRP A 199 -7.53 8.37 6.09
CA TRP A 199 -7.38 9.74 6.56
C TRP A 199 -6.43 9.82 7.75
N LEU A 200 -6.65 8.97 8.76
CA LEU A 200 -5.86 8.93 9.99
C LEU A 200 -4.37 8.65 9.69
N ALA A 201 -4.09 7.59 8.95
CA ALA A 201 -2.72 7.22 8.58
C ALA A 201 -2.00 8.35 7.83
N ARG A 202 -2.72 9.10 6.98
CA ARG A 202 -2.15 10.25 6.27
C ARG A 202 -1.79 11.39 7.22
N GLU A 203 -2.65 11.68 8.20
CA GLU A 203 -2.39 12.73 9.18
C GLU A 203 -1.26 12.33 10.14
N GLU A 204 -1.24 11.08 10.59
CA GLU A 204 -0.15 10.54 11.42
C GLU A 204 1.20 10.60 10.70
N LEU A 205 1.26 10.18 9.43
CA LEU A 205 2.46 10.30 8.61
C LEU A 205 2.92 11.76 8.46
N ARG A 206 1.97 12.69 8.31
CA ARG A 206 2.28 14.12 8.19
C ARG A 206 2.88 14.67 9.49
N VAL A 207 2.33 14.29 10.64
CA VAL A 207 2.84 14.69 11.95
C VAL A 207 4.21 14.08 12.19
N PHE A 208 4.36 12.78 11.93
CA PHE A 208 5.61 12.06 12.09
C PHE A 208 6.72 12.68 11.23
N THR A 209 6.49 12.84 9.93
CA THR A 209 7.49 13.42 9.01
C THR A 209 7.95 14.82 9.44
N ARG A 210 7.03 15.69 9.86
CA ARG A 210 7.38 17.04 10.36
C ARG A 210 8.15 17.01 11.67
N GLY A 211 7.87 16.04 12.54
CA GLY A 211 8.49 15.92 13.86
C GLY A 211 9.92 15.38 13.82
N VAL A 212 10.22 14.52 12.85
CA VAL A 212 11.42 13.66 12.88
C VAL A 212 12.45 14.06 11.83
N THR A 213 12.02 14.71 10.73
CA THR A 213 12.92 15.12 9.65
C THR A 213 14.04 16.03 10.18
N GLY A 214 15.30 15.57 10.01
CA GLY A 214 16.50 16.31 10.39
C GLY A 214 16.81 16.38 11.89
N LYS A 215 16.05 15.66 12.74
CA LYS A 215 16.20 15.74 14.21
C LYS A 215 16.63 14.42 14.87
N THR A 216 16.56 13.31 14.16
CA THR A 216 16.73 11.98 14.76
C THR A 216 17.61 11.10 13.87
N ALA A 217 18.48 10.30 14.49
CA ALA A 217 19.30 9.35 13.77
C ALA A 217 18.44 8.23 13.16
N PRO A 218 18.79 7.69 11.98
CA PRO A 218 18.00 6.68 11.27
C PRO A 218 17.67 5.44 12.10
N GLU A 219 18.60 4.97 12.92
CA GLU A 219 18.42 3.77 13.77
C GLU A 219 17.37 3.99 14.86
N GLN A 220 17.27 5.22 15.38
CA GLN A 220 16.27 5.58 16.39
C GLN A 220 14.89 5.75 15.79
N LEU A 221 14.82 6.13 14.51
CA LEU A 221 13.55 6.32 13.80
C LEU A 221 12.70 5.06 13.73
N THR A 222 13.31 3.91 13.46
CA THR A 222 12.60 2.61 13.39
C THR A 222 11.97 2.29 14.73
N THR A 223 12.75 2.30 15.81
CA THR A 223 12.27 1.98 17.15
C THR A 223 11.17 2.94 17.63
N MET A 224 11.33 4.24 17.35
CA MET A 224 10.32 5.25 17.68
C MET A 224 9.02 5.06 16.88
N ALA A 225 9.11 4.72 15.60
CA ALA A 225 7.96 4.51 14.75
C ALA A 225 7.18 3.24 15.16
N GLU A 226 7.88 2.14 15.49
CA GLU A 226 7.28 0.92 16.02
C GLU A 226 6.49 1.18 17.30
N ALA A 227 7.16 1.78 18.29
CA ALA A 227 6.52 2.11 19.56
C ALA A 227 5.35 3.08 19.39
N CYS A 228 5.49 4.07 18.50
CA CYS A 228 4.45 5.04 18.21
C CYS A 228 3.18 4.37 17.67
N ILE A 229 3.31 3.44 16.71
CA ILE A 229 2.15 2.79 16.09
C ILE A 229 1.46 1.85 17.06
N GLU A 230 2.21 1.06 17.86
CA GLU A 230 1.61 0.20 18.86
C GLU A 230 0.84 1.01 19.92
N ILE A 231 1.45 2.09 20.42
CA ILE A 231 0.82 2.98 21.40
C ILE A 231 -0.39 3.68 20.79
N LEU A 232 -0.30 4.21 19.55
CA LEU A 232 -1.41 4.89 18.89
C LEU A 232 -2.59 3.95 18.63
N ASN A 233 -2.36 2.69 18.27
CA ASN A 233 -3.43 1.70 18.15
C ASN A 233 -4.18 1.51 19.48
N GLN A 234 -3.46 1.47 20.59
CA GLN A 234 -4.08 1.40 21.93
C GLN A 234 -4.86 2.68 22.26
N VAL A 235 -4.29 3.84 21.97
CA VAL A 235 -4.96 5.16 22.14
C VAL A 235 -6.25 5.21 21.34
N ILE A 236 -6.23 4.81 20.07
CA ILE A 236 -7.41 4.78 19.21
C ILE A 236 -8.49 3.85 19.79
N SER A 237 -8.09 2.67 20.25
CA SER A 237 -8.99 1.70 20.89
C SER A 237 -9.68 2.30 22.11
N VAL A 238 -8.92 2.92 23.02
CA VAL A 238 -9.44 3.56 24.22
C VAL A 238 -10.34 4.74 23.90
N LEU A 239 -9.90 5.63 22.99
CA LEU A 239 -10.70 6.80 22.58
C LEU A 239 -12.02 6.37 21.95
N ARG A 240 -12.00 5.39 21.05
CA ARG A 240 -13.20 4.86 20.39
C ARG A 240 -14.18 4.28 21.42
N THR A 241 -13.68 3.47 22.35
CA THR A 241 -14.48 2.88 23.41
C THR A 241 -15.12 3.96 24.31
N ASN A 242 -14.34 4.97 24.72
CA ASN A 242 -14.84 6.07 25.52
C ASN A 242 -15.93 6.88 24.81
N VAL A 243 -15.73 7.16 23.50
CA VAL A 243 -16.73 7.89 22.69
C VAL A 243 -18.03 7.08 22.61
N LEU A 244 -17.94 5.78 22.33
CA LEU A 244 -19.12 4.89 22.27
C LEU A 244 -19.87 4.86 23.60
N LEU A 245 -19.16 4.64 24.71
CA LEU A 245 -19.77 4.61 26.04
C LEU A 245 -20.46 5.94 26.40
N ARG A 246 -19.84 7.07 26.09
CA ARG A 246 -20.43 8.39 26.34
C ARG A 246 -21.66 8.64 25.47
N SER A 247 -21.64 8.21 24.21
CA SER A 247 -22.79 8.33 23.31
C SER A 247 -23.96 7.49 23.82
N PHE A 248 -23.73 6.27 24.25
CA PHE A 248 -24.77 5.44 24.88
C PHE A 248 -25.32 6.06 26.18
N ALA A 249 -24.44 6.58 27.05
CA ALA A 249 -24.87 7.18 28.31
C ALA A 249 -25.69 8.47 28.13
N ARG A 250 -25.47 9.20 27.05
CA ARG A 250 -26.21 10.44 26.72
C ARG A 250 -27.47 10.21 25.88
N GLY A 251 -27.67 8.99 25.37
CA GLY A 251 -28.72 8.72 24.41
C GLY A 251 -28.49 9.37 23.04
N ASP A 252 -27.25 9.85 22.78
CA ASP A 252 -26.82 10.46 21.50
C ASP A 252 -26.60 9.37 20.42
N VAL A 253 -27.48 8.37 20.39
CA VAL A 253 -27.48 7.37 19.33
C VAL A 253 -28.15 8.01 18.13
N PRO A 254 -27.46 8.19 16.99
CA PRO A 254 -28.09 8.74 15.80
C PRO A 254 -29.35 7.94 15.46
N PRO A 255 -30.44 8.60 15.10
CA PRO A 255 -31.65 7.88 14.66
C PRO A 255 -31.25 6.96 13.50
N VAL A 256 -31.78 5.74 13.53
CA VAL A 256 -31.58 4.77 12.44
C VAL A 256 -32.29 5.35 11.21
N SER A 257 -31.55 6.16 10.45
CA SER A 257 -32.05 6.58 9.15
C SER A 257 -31.59 5.53 8.14
N ASN A 258 -32.54 5.04 7.36
CA ASN A 258 -32.27 4.15 6.22
C ASN A 258 -31.48 4.87 5.08
N SER A 259 -30.94 6.02 5.35
CA SER A 259 -30.17 6.82 4.40
C SER A 259 -28.72 6.39 4.43
N ALA A 260 -28.17 6.14 3.25
CA ALA A 260 -26.81 5.76 3.00
C ALA A 260 -25.79 6.55 3.86
N VAL A 261 -24.74 5.86 4.29
CA VAL A 261 -23.57 6.40 4.97
C VAL A 261 -23.18 7.76 4.36
N PRO A 262 -22.97 8.81 5.16
CA PRO A 262 -22.59 10.12 4.62
C PRO A 262 -21.32 10.00 3.79
N ALA A 263 -21.39 10.45 2.55
CA ALA A 263 -20.36 10.27 1.53
C ALA A 263 -19.05 11.02 1.80
N ARG A 264 -18.90 11.73 2.93
CA ARG A 264 -17.68 12.47 3.29
C ARG A 264 -17.54 12.63 4.80
N ILE A 265 -16.35 12.34 5.31
CA ILE A 265 -15.89 12.82 6.61
C ILE A 265 -15.92 14.36 6.55
N PRO A 266 -16.61 15.05 7.48
CA PRO A 266 -16.65 16.51 7.47
C PRO A 266 -15.23 17.06 7.53
N SER A 267 -14.87 17.92 6.59
CA SER A 267 -13.62 18.67 6.66
C SER A 267 -13.63 19.47 7.96
N LEU A 268 -12.70 19.19 8.86
CA LEU A 268 -12.49 20.00 10.06
C LEU A 268 -12.28 21.45 9.61
N ARG A 269 -13.25 22.31 9.88
CA ARG A 269 -13.13 23.75 9.67
C ARG A 269 -11.90 24.20 10.46
N ARG A 270 -10.95 24.80 9.77
CA ARG A 270 -9.85 25.54 10.41
C ARG A 270 -10.51 26.63 11.27
N GLY A 271 -10.44 26.45 12.60
CA GLY A 271 -10.80 27.53 13.50
C GLY A 271 -9.87 28.71 13.18
N HIS A 272 -10.44 29.80 12.69
CA HIS A 272 -9.76 31.10 12.69
C HIS A 272 -9.45 31.43 14.15
N ARG A 273 -8.17 31.51 14.49
CA ARG A 273 -7.74 32.25 15.67
C ARG A 273 -7.83 33.75 15.30
N THR A 274 -8.70 34.44 15.96
CA THR A 274 -8.58 35.87 16.21
C THR A 274 -7.47 36.10 17.20
#